data_01aa12ca077d83a8091dfb0084f33aea
#
_entry.id   01aa12ca077d83a8091dfb0084f33aea
#
_cell.length_a   1.000
_cell.length_b   1.000
_cell.length_c   1.000
_cell.angle_alpha   90.00
_cell.angle_beta   90.00
_cell.angle_gamma   90.00
#
_symmetry.space_group_name_H-M   'P 1'
#
loop_
_entity.id
_entity.type
_entity.pdbx_description
1 polymer ?
#
loop_
_entity_poly.entity_id
_entity_poly.type
_entity_poly.pdbx_seq_one_letter_code
_entity_poly.pdbx_strand_id
1 'polypeptide(L)'
;MKPCIVMQTDFGMGGGAMFGVCKCIDPELQLYDMAHTLPKFNVEKASSSLRNAIIYWPKGTVFVSVVDPGVGTSRRASVAKTKNGYYIVTPDNGSLTSVLNEYGIEEIREIDETVNRLKGTEKTSIFHGRDLFAYCAAKLAAGVIDYAGVGPAYPVSEIVTFKIPASSAGPNEAHGCVT
;
A
#
# COMPACT_ATOMS: atom_id res chain seq x y z
N MET A 1 4.53 -10.01 19.39
CA MET A 1 3.33 -10.24 18.54
C MET A 1 3.71 -9.87 17.13
N LYS A 2 3.41 -10.72 16.12
CA LYS A 2 3.69 -10.38 14.72
C LYS A 2 2.80 -9.22 14.28
N PRO A 3 3.29 -8.32 13.40
CA PRO A 3 2.47 -7.28 12.81
C PRO A 3 1.27 -7.89 12.07
N CYS A 4 0.11 -7.25 12.13
CA CYS A 4 -1.01 -7.63 11.29
C CYS A 4 -0.88 -7.02 9.89
N ILE A 5 -1.57 -7.62 8.92
CA ILE A 5 -1.67 -7.11 7.55
C ILE A 5 -3.10 -6.64 7.31
N VAL A 6 -3.27 -5.42 6.83
CA VAL A 6 -4.57 -4.80 6.54
C VAL A 6 -4.62 -4.43 5.07
N MET A 7 -5.65 -4.89 4.36
CA MET A 7 -5.71 -4.77 2.90
C MET A 7 -6.86 -3.91 2.42
N GLN A 8 -6.59 -3.08 1.40
CA GLN A 8 -7.61 -2.40 0.61
C GLN A 8 -7.29 -2.50 -0.89
N THR A 9 -8.32 -2.70 -1.70
CA THR A 9 -8.21 -2.78 -3.16
C THR A 9 -9.49 -2.30 -3.85
N ASP A 10 -9.44 -2.19 -5.18
CA ASP A 10 -10.61 -2.02 -6.05
C ASP A 10 -11.02 -3.31 -6.79
N PHE A 11 -10.60 -4.49 -6.29
CA PHE A 11 -10.81 -5.77 -6.97
C PHE A 11 -12.25 -6.29 -6.91
N GLY A 12 -13.11 -5.69 -6.09
CA GLY A 12 -14.46 -6.16 -5.83
C GLY A 12 -14.45 -7.26 -4.76
N MET A 13 -15.08 -8.41 -5.01
CA MET A 13 -15.06 -9.54 -4.08
C MET A 13 -13.80 -10.39 -4.29
N GLY A 14 -12.62 -9.95 -3.89
CA GLY A 14 -11.41 -10.62 -4.34
C GLY A 14 -10.19 -10.71 -3.43
N GLY A 15 -10.27 -10.31 -2.15
CA GLY A 15 -9.12 -10.39 -1.23
C GLY A 15 -8.63 -11.80 -0.92
N GLY A 16 -9.46 -12.83 -1.12
CA GLY A 16 -9.17 -14.20 -0.71
C GLY A 16 -7.88 -14.81 -1.30
N ALA A 17 -7.57 -14.54 -2.57
CA ALA A 17 -6.33 -15.02 -3.18
C ALA A 17 -5.09 -14.35 -2.57
N MET A 18 -5.16 -13.07 -2.22
CA MET A 18 -4.10 -12.36 -1.51
C MET A 18 -3.89 -12.93 -0.10
N PHE A 19 -4.98 -13.22 0.61
CA PHE A 19 -4.92 -13.88 1.92
C PHE A 19 -4.29 -15.26 1.84
N GLY A 20 -4.67 -16.06 0.82
CA GLY A 20 -4.08 -17.37 0.58
C GLY A 20 -2.56 -17.31 0.43
N VAL A 21 -2.06 -16.38 -0.36
CA VAL A 21 -0.60 -16.16 -0.53
C VAL A 21 0.06 -15.80 0.80
N CYS A 22 -0.55 -14.91 1.59
CA CYS A 22 -0.01 -14.55 2.90
C CYS A 22 0.05 -15.77 3.84
N LYS A 23 -1.00 -16.58 3.89
CA LYS A 23 -1.08 -17.79 4.71
C LYS A 23 -0.10 -18.89 4.28
N CYS A 24 0.29 -18.93 3.00
CA CYS A 24 1.36 -19.82 2.55
C CYS A 24 2.75 -19.40 3.04
N ILE A 25 2.96 -18.11 3.33
CA ILE A 25 4.22 -17.64 3.94
C ILE A 25 4.23 -17.95 5.43
N ASP A 26 3.14 -17.64 6.12
CA ASP A 26 3.00 -17.87 7.55
C ASP A 26 1.50 -18.01 7.92
N PRO A 27 1.06 -19.22 8.32
CA PRO A 27 -0.34 -19.47 8.69
C PRO A 27 -0.84 -18.63 9.88
N GLU A 28 0.07 -18.15 10.74
CA GLU A 28 -0.26 -17.39 11.94
C GLU A 28 -0.45 -15.88 11.68
N LEU A 29 -0.19 -15.40 10.46
CA LEU A 29 -0.40 -14.00 10.13
C LEU A 29 -1.87 -13.58 10.35
N GLN A 30 -2.05 -12.48 11.05
CA GLN A 30 -3.37 -11.86 11.22
C GLN A 30 -3.66 -10.97 10.01
N LEU A 31 -4.70 -11.30 9.27
CA LEU A 31 -5.09 -10.64 8.02
C LEU A 31 -6.46 -10.01 8.19
N TYR A 32 -6.59 -8.76 7.76
CA TYR A 32 -7.82 -7.99 7.86
C TYR A 32 -8.13 -7.27 6.55
N ASP A 33 -9.41 -7.25 6.20
CA ASP A 33 -9.92 -6.40 5.12
C ASP A 33 -10.25 -5.02 5.68
N MET A 34 -9.78 -3.99 5.01
CA MET A 34 -10.28 -2.63 5.19
C MET A 34 -11.38 -2.34 4.17
N ALA A 35 -11.12 -2.62 2.89
CA ALA A 35 -12.09 -2.55 1.80
C ALA A 35 -11.56 -3.24 0.53
N HIS A 36 -12.40 -3.98 -0.19
CA HIS A 36 -12.08 -4.47 -1.54
C HIS A 36 -13.01 -3.91 -2.62
N THR A 37 -13.81 -2.92 -2.26
CA THR A 37 -14.82 -2.27 -3.10
C THR A 37 -14.53 -0.78 -3.30
N LEU A 38 -13.25 -0.39 -3.23
CA LEU A 38 -12.87 0.97 -3.61
C LEU A 38 -13.30 1.22 -5.06
N PRO A 39 -13.68 2.45 -5.40
CA PRO A 39 -14.01 2.80 -6.78
C PRO A 39 -12.85 2.43 -7.72
N LYS A 40 -13.17 1.73 -8.82
CA LYS A 40 -12.18 1.24 -9.77
C LYS A 40 -11.27 2.34 -10.28
N PHE A 41 -9.96 2.07 -10.22
CA PHE A 41 -8.90 2.96 -10.68
C PHE A 41 -8.82 4.32 -9.96
N ASN A 42 -9.57 4.51 -8.87
CA ASN A 42 -9.57 5.75 -8.11
C ASN A 42 -8.45 5.75 -7.05
N VAL A 43 -7.26 6.15 -7.49
CA VAL A 43 -6.06 6.24 -6.63
C VAL A 43 -6.23 7.28 -5.52
N GLU A 44 -6.93 8.38 -5.79
CA GLU A 44 -7.19 9.44 -4.79
C GLU A 44 -8.05 8.92 -3.64
N LYS A 45 -9.07 8.12 -3.97
CA LYS A 45 -9.92 7.47 -2.96
C LYS A 45 -9.15 6.44 -2.13
N ALA A 46 -8.26 5.66 -2.76
CA ALA A 46 -7.38 4.74 -2.05
C ALA A 46 -6.46 5.48 -1.07
N SER A 47 -5.87 6.60 -1.52
CA SER A 47 -4.98 7.44 -0.72
C SER A 47 -5.70 8.04 0.50
N SER A 48 -6.88 8.62 0.30
CA SER A 48 -7.68 9.24 1.38
C SER A 48 -8.23 8.19 2.37
N SER A 49 -8.69 7.05 1.86
CA SER A 49 -9.16 5.92 2.69
C SER A 49 -8.05 5.42 3.61
N LEU A 50 -6.85 5.19 3.06
CA LEU A 50 -5.68 4.75 3.82
C LEU A 50 -5.32 5.76 4.92
N ARG A 51 -5.19 7.06 4.56
CA ARG A 51 -4.90 8.14 5.51
C ARG A 51 -5.88 8.16 6.68
N ASN A 52 -7.19 7.99 6.41
CA ASN A 52 -8.23 8.03 7.44
C ASN A 52 -8.19 6.83 8.40
N ALA A 53 -7.72 5.67 7.94
CA ALA A 53 -7.77 4.43 8.71
C ALA A 53 -6.46 4.13 9.47
N ILE A 54 -5.31 4.52 8.93
CA ILE A 54 -3.99 4.03 9.36
C ILE A 54 -3.71 4.25 10.86
N ILE A 55 -4.14 5.39 11.42
CA ILE A 55 -3.85 5.76 12.82
C ILE A 55 -4.61 4.93 13.86
N TYR A 56 -5.66 4.22 13.47
CA TYR A 56 -6.47 3.40 14.36
C TYR A 56 -5.94 1.97 14.51
N TRP A 57 -4.85 1.63 13.81
CA TRP A 57 -4.21 0.33 13.88
C TRP A 57 -2.96 0.36 14.76
N PRO A 58 -2.55 -0.77 15.34
CA PRO A 58 -1.32 -0.85 16.12
C PRO A 58 -0.10 -0.45 15.28
N LYS A 59 0.87 0.23 15.89
CA LYS A 59 2.16 0.51 15.24
C LYS A 59 2.83 -0.78 14.78
N GLY A 60 3.51 -0.71 13.65
CA GLY A 60 4.11 -1.87 12.99
C GLY A 60 3.16 -2.57 12.00
N THR A 61 1.85 -2.25 11.99
CA THR A 61 0.92 -2.80 11.01
C THR A 61 1.43 -2.58 9.58
N VAL A 62 1.30 -3.61 8.75
CA VAL A 62 1.62 -3.59 7.33
C VAL A 62 0.32 -3.41 6.53
N PHE A 63 0.17 -2.27 5.90
CA PHE A 63 -0.96 -2.00 5.01
C PHE A 63 -0.62 -2.43 3.58
N VAL A 64 -1.56 -3.07 2.90
CA VAL A 64 -1.49 -3.38 1.47
C VAL A 64 -2.59 -2.60 0.77
N SER A 65 -2.23 -1.60 0.00
CA SER A 65 -3.17 -0.72 -0.69
C SER A 65 -2.97 -0.83 -2.20
N VAL A 66 -3.88 -1.50 -2.90
CA VAL A 66 -3.73 -1.79 -4.33
C VAL A 66 -4.93 -1.28 -5.12
N VAL A 67 -4.78 -0.08 -5.66
CA VAL A 67 -5.55 0.48 -6.76
C VAL A 67 -4.53 0.86 -7.82
N ASP A 68 -4.43 0.06 -8.88
CA ASP A 68 -3.27 0.08 -9.78
C ASP A 68 -3.64 0.10 -11.26
N PRO A 69 -4.06 1.27 -11.78
CA PRO A 69 -4.31 1.42 -13.22
C PRO A 69 -3.04 1.25 -14.08
N GLY A 70 -1.86 1.30 -13.45
CA GLY A 70 -0.56 1.16 -14.10
C GLY A 70 0.07 -0.23 -13.94
N VAL A 71 -0.68 -1.26 -13.57
CA VAL A 71 -0.14 -2.63 -13.43
C VAL A 71 0.55 -3.08 -14.72
N GLY A 72 1.75 -3.66 -14.60
CA GLY A 72 2.54 -4.11 -15.74
C GLY A 72 3.29 -3.01 -16.51
N THR A 73 3.25 -1.76 -16.08
CA THR A 73 4.07 -0.66 -16.58
C THR A 73 5.35 -0.49 -15.77
N SER A 74 6.13 0.55 -16.08
CA SER A 74 7.35 0.91 -15.34
C SER A 74 7.10 1.61 -13.99
N ARG A 75 5.83 1.71 -13.51
CA ARG A 75 5.56 2.27 -12.19
C ARG A 75 6.23 1.42 -11.12
N ARG A 76 6.86 2.04 -10.13
CA ARG A 76 7.50 1.33 -9.02
C ARG A 76 6.46 0.60 -8.16
N ALA A 77 6.79 -0.61 -7.72
CA ALA A 77 6.12 -1.30 -6.63
C ALA A 77 6.88 -1.00 -5.35
N SER A 78 6.24 -0.46 -4.33
CA SER A 78 6.98 0.13 -3.22
C SER A 78 6.46 -0.27 -1.85
N VAL A 79 7.36 -0.21 -0.87
CA VAL A 79 7.02 -0.26 0.55
C VAL A 79 7.49 1.04 1.20
N ALA A 80 6.56 1.82 1.70
CA ALA A 80 6.84 3.03 2.47
C ALA A 80 6.81 2.75 3.97
N LYS A 81 7.79 3.30 4.70
CA LYS A 81 7.80 3.37 6.16
C LYS A 81 7.39 4.77 6.58
N THR A 82 6.31 4.90 7.30
CA THR A 82 5.81 6.19 7.77
C THR A 82 6.55 6.65 9.02
N LYS A 83 6.62 7.97 9.25
CA LYS A 83 7.26 8.53 10.46
C LYS A 83 6.56 8.14 11.76
N ASN A 84 5.29 7.79 11.70
CA ASN A 84 4.50 7.32 12.85
C ASN A 84 4.49 5.80 13.02
N GLY A 85 5.30 5.05 12.26
CA GLY A 85 5.65 3.66 12.54
C GLY A 85 4.78 2.60 11.86
N TYR A 86 4.23 2.88 10.67
CA TYR A 86 3.51 1.91 9.83
C TYR A 86 4.28 1.58 8.56
N TYR A 87 3.94 0.45 7.94
CA TYR A 87 4.43 0.07 6.62
C TYR A 87 3.30 0.05 5.61
N ILE A 88 3.54 0.54 4.40
CA ILE A 88 2.53 0.59 3.33
C ILE A 88 3.12 -0.01 2.07
N VAL A 89 2.56 -1.13 1.64
CA VAL A 89 2.92 -1.85 0.42
C VAL A 89 1.92 -1.45 -0.66
N THR A 90 2.38 -0.79 -1.72
CA THR A 90 1.51 -0.11 -2.69
C THR A 90 2.22 0.17 -4.02
N PRO A 91 1.50 0.32 -5.14
CA PRO A 91 2.07 0.94 -6.33
C PRO A 91 2.39 2.41 -6.06
N ASP A 92 3.56 2.88 -6.53
CA ASP A 92 3.94 4.30 -6.47
C ASP A 92 3.30 5.05 -7.65
N ASN A 93 2.02 5.40 -7.47
CA ASN A 93 1.17 6.00 -8.50
C ASN A 93 0.30 7.16 -7.97
N GLY A 94 0.65 7.69 -6.79
CA GLY A 94 -0.14 8.71 -6.09
C GLY A 94 -0.85 8.18 -4.84
N SER A 95 -0.94 6.86 -4.65
CA SER A 95 -1.63 6.23 -3.50
C SER A 95 -1.09 6.67 -2.13
N LEU A 96 0.15 7.14 -2.06
CA LEU A 96 0.78 7.63 -0.84
C LEU A 96 0.54 9.11 -0.55
N THR A 97 -0.06 9.87 -1.47
CA THR A 97 -0.14 11.35 -1.38
C THR A 97 -0.72 11.85 -0.04
N SER A 98 -1.87 11.32 0.37
CA SER A 98 -2.52 11.79 1.60
C SER A 98 -1.76 11.40 2.88
N VAL A 99 -1.15 10.21 2.89
CA VAL A 99 -0.33 9.75 4.01
C VAL A 99 0.98 10.53 4.11
N LEU A 100 1.62 10.79 2.97
CA LEU A 100 2.84 11.61 2.90
C LEU A 100 2.59 13.02 3.47
N ASN A 101 1.48 13.65 3.07
CA ASN A 101 1.15 15.01 3.50
C ASN A 101 0.77 15.09 4.99
N GLU A 102 0.05 14.09 5.51
CA GLU A 102 -0.48 14.12 6.88
C GLU A 102 0.52 13.60 7.91
N TYR A 103 1.15 12.45 7.62
CA TYR A 103 1.99 11.74 8.60
C TYR A 103 3.47 11.72 8.25
N GLY A 104 3.81 12.01 7.01
CA GLY A 104 5.15 11.93 6.48
C GLY A 104 5.64 10.49 6.28
N ILE A 105 6.57 10.34 5.35
CA ILE A 105 7.28 9.09 5.08
C ILE A 105 8.72 9.25 5.54
N GLU A 106 9.22 8.28 6.30
CA GLU A 106 10.58 8.22 6.80
C GLU A 106 11.52 7.69 5.73
N GLU A 107 11.12 6.59 5.09
CA GLU A 107 11.89 5.88 4.07
C GLU A 107 10.93 5.18 3.11
N ILE A 108 11.34 5.04 1.86
CA ILE A 108 10.62 4.26 0.85
C ILE A 108 11.59 3.38 0.07
N ARG A 109 11.14 2.15 -0.25
CA ARG A 109 11.92 1.15 -0.99
C ARG A 109 11.13 0.61 -2.15
N GLU A 110 11.80 0.42 -3.27
CA GLU A 110 11.25 -0.34 -4.39
C GLU A 110 11.35 -1.83 -4.09
N ILE A 111 10.28 -2.58 -4.38
CA ILE A 111 10.27 -4.03 -4.15
C ILE A 111 11.17 -4.69 -5.19
N ASP A 112 12.20 -5.40 -4.72
CA ASP A 112 13.00 -6.26 -5.58
C ASP A 112 12.20 -7.52 -5.95
N GLU A 113 11.66 -7.52 -7.17
CA GLU A 113 10.83 -8.62 -7.67
C GLU A 113 11.60 -9.94 -7.82
N THR A 114 12.93 -9.92 -7.91
CA THR A 114 13.73 -11.14 -8.04
C THR A 114 13.67 -12.01 -6.79
N VAL A 115 13.43 -11.39 -5.64
CA VAL A 115 13.37 -12.08 -4.33
C VAL A 115 12.03 -11.95 -3.63
N ASN A 116 11.24 -10.93 -3.93
CA ASN A 116 9.99 -10.62 -3.22
C ASN A 116 8.73 -10.80 -4.07
N ARG A 117 8.80 -11.60 -5.13
CA ARG A 117 7.68 -12.02 -5.96
C ARG A 117 7.38 -13.50 -5.75
N LEU A 118 6.10 -13.88 -5.78
CA LEU A 118 5.66 -15.26 -5.71
C LEU A 118 6.24 -16.06 -6.88
N LYS A 119 7.00 -17.11 -6.56
CA LYS A 119 7.67 -17.95 -7.57
C LYS A 119 6.65 -18.59 -8.52
N GLY A 120 7.01 -18.65 -9.80
CA GLY A 120 6.19 -19.22 -10.86
C GLY A 120 5.18 -18.25 -11.47
N THR A 121 5.18 -16.97 -11.05
CA THR A 121 4.30 -15.92 -11.57
C THR A 121 5.02 -14.91 -12.46
N GLU A 122 6.27 -15.13 -12.79
CA GLU A 122 7.16 -14.18 -13.48
C GLU A 122 6.72 -13.90 -14.94
N LYS A 123 5.92 -14.82 -15.51
CA LYS A 123 5.44 -14.71 -16.90
C LYS A 123 4.26 -13.75 -17.09
N THR A 124 3.69 -13.23 -16.00
CA THR A 124 2.54 -12.33 -16.07
C THR A 124 2.65 -11.21 -15.06
N SER A 125 2.38 -9.98 -15.49
CA SER A 125 2.40 -8.79 -14.64
C SER A 125 0.99 -8.28 -14.25
N ILE A 126 -0.06 -9.07 -14.53
CA ILE A 126 -1.45 -8.62 -14.33
C ILE A 126 -1.87 -8.70 -12.85
N PHE A 127 -1.34 -9.67 -12.10
CA PHE A 127 -1.79 -9.97 -10.74
C PHE A 127 -0.81 -9.48 -9.67
N HIS A 128 -0.20 -8.30 -9.82
CA HIS A 128 0.75 -7.74 -8.86
C HIS A 128 0.17 -7.63 -7.45
N GLY A 129 -1.13 -7.41 -7.30
CA GLY A 129 -1.79 -7.40 -5.98
C GLY A 129 -1.51 -8.65 -5.17
N ARG A 130 -1.71 -9.81 -5.79
CA ARG A 130 -1.47 -11.14 -5.22
C ARG A 130 0.01 -11.51 -5.22
N ASP A 131 0.65 -11.41 -6.40
CA ASP A 131 1.95 -12.04 -6.68
C ASP A 131 3.14 -11.24 -6.14
N LEU A 132 2.94 -9.93 -5.96
CA LEU A 132 3.99 -9.01 -5.54
C LEU A 132 3.65 -8.32 -4.21
N PHE A 133 2.56 -7.55 -4.17
CA PHE A 133 2.25 -6.73 -3.00
C PHE A 133 1.89 -7.56 -1.77
N ALA A 134 0.96 -8.51 -1.88
CA ALA A 134 0.59 -9.39 -0.76
C ALA A 134 1.75 -10.30 -0.34
N TYR A 135 2.51 -10.83 -1.30
CA TYR A 135 3.66 -11.69 -1.04
C TYR A 135 4.77 -10.96 -0.29
N CYS A 136 5.16 -9.77 -0.74
CA CYS A 136 6.17 -8.94 -0.07
C CYS A 136 5.70 -8.52 1.34
N ALA A 137 4.44 -8.09 1.47
CA ALA A 137 3.85 -7.72 2.76
C ALA A 137 3.88 -8.89 3.76
N ALA A 138 3.55 -10.10 3.30
CA ALA A 138 3.57 -11.29 4.13
C ALA A 138 4.98 -11.62 4.63
N LYS A 139 5.98 -11.55 3.75
CA LYS A 139 7.39 -11.79 4.14
C LYS A 139 7.86 -10.77 5.18
N LEU A 140 7.50 -9.50 5.00
CA LEU A 140 7.84 -8.43 5.95
C LEU A 140 7.15 -8.64 7.30
N ALA A 141 5.84 -8.87 7.31
CA ALA A 141 5.07 -9.07 8.55
C ALA A 141 5.45 -10.35 9.30
N ALA A 142 5.81 -11.41 8.58
CA ALA A 142 6.28 -12.67 9.16
C ALA A 142 7.73 -12.59 9.67
N GLY A 143 8.48 -11.52 9.34
CA GLY A 143 9.90 -11.41 9.67
C GLY A 143 10.81 -12.31 8.83
N VAL A 144 10.32 -12.80 7.68
CA VAL A 144 11.13 -13.54 6.70
C VAL A 144 12.15 -12.62 6.04
N ILE A 145 11.79 -11.36 5.87
CA ILE A 145 12.70 -10.27 5.50
C ILE A 145 12.54 -9.13 6.52
N ASP A 146 13.61 -8.38 6.71
CA ASP A 146 13.55 -7.06 7.33
C ASP A 146 13.17 -5.99 6.30
N TYR A 147 13.08 -4.74 6.72
CA TYR A 147 12.71 -3.65 5.81
C TYR A 147 13.78 -3.42 4.72
N ALA A 148 15.05 -3.64 5.01
CA ALA A 148 16.13 -3.53 4.02
C ALA A 148 16.03 -4.62 2.95
N GLY A 149 15.56 -5.81 3.32
CA GLY A 149 15.33 -6.93 2.40
C GLY A 149 14.17 -6.73 1.42
N VAL A 150 13.39 -5.65 1.53
CA VAL A 150 12.38 -5.29 0.52
C VAL A 150 13.04 -5.00 -0.83
N GLY A 151 14.14 -4.24 -0.83
CA GLY A 151 14.88 -3.85 -2.03
C GLY A 151 15.55 -2.48 -1.87
N PRO A 152 16.00 -1.84 -2.95
CA PRO A 152 16.72 -0.57 -2.89
C PRO A 152 15.83 0.57 -2.39
N ALA A 153 16.40 1.44 -1.54
CA ALA A 153 15.75 2.68 -1.16
C ALA A 153 15.86 3.71 -2.30
N TYR A 154 14.86 4.60 -2.37
CA TYR A 154 14.91 5.76 -3.26
C TYR A 154 14.42 7.02 -2.52
N PRO A 155 14.73 8.22 -3.04
CA PRO A 155 14.38 9.47 -2.37
C PRO A 155 12.87 9.65 -2.16
N VAL A 156 12.45 10.04 -0.96
CA VAL A 156 11.05 10.34 -0.64
C VAL A 156 10.48 11.43 -1.55
N SER A 157 11.31 12.34 -2.05
CA SER A 157 10.94 13.38 -3.02
C SER A 157 10.58 12.87 -4.40
N GLU A 158 10.89 11.60 -4.72
CA GLU A 158 10.53 10.96 -5.98
C GLU A 158 9.19 10.18 -5.91
N ILE A 159 8.54 10.16 -4.75
CA ILE A 159 7.20 9.56 -4.62
C ILE A 159 6.24 10.28 -5.56
N VAL A 160 5.54 9.51 -6.37
CA VAL A 160 4.49 10.04 -7.25
C VAL A 160 3.34 10.58 -6.41
N THR A 161 2.95 11.82 -6.66
CA THR A 161 1.85 12.48 -5.94
C THR A 161 0.85 13.12 -6.92
N PHE A 162 -0.39 13.24 -6.48
CA PHE A 162 -1.39 14.08 -7.15
C PHE A 162 -1.59 15.39 -6.38
N LYS A 163 -2.07 16.41 -7.09
CA LYS A 163 -2.35 17.72 -6.47
C LYS A 163 -3.66 17.64 -5.69
N ILE A 164 -3.61 17.84 -4.38
CA ILE A 164 -4.81 18.02 -3.57
C ILE A 164 -5.26 19.49 -3.72
N PRO A 165 -6.50 19.75 -4.17
CA PRO A 165 -7.02 21.11 -4.24
C PRO A 165 -7.00 21.78 -2.88
N ALA A 166 -6.56 23.04 -2.84
CA ALA A 166 -6.59 23.81 -1.61
C ALA A 166 -8.04 24.04 -1.17
N SER A 167 -8.31 23.86 0.10
CA SER A 167 -9.58 24.28 0.71
C SER A 167 -9.43 25.64 1.39
N SER A 168 -10.46 26.46 1.30
CA SER A 168 -10.54 27.73 2.02
C SER A 168 -11.92 27.88 2.67
N ALA A 169 -11.97 28.52 3.82
CA ALA A 169 -13.22 28.83 4.50
C ALA A 169 -13.24 30.31 4.86
N GLY A 170 -14.34 30.98 4.55
CA GLY A 170 -14.68 32.33 4.96
C GLY A 170 -15.81 32.31 5.98
N PRO A 171 -16.25 33.47 6.48
CA PRO A 171 -17.31 33.57 7.49
C PRO A 171 -18.65 32.93 7.08
N ASN A 172 -18.96 32.94 5.76
CA ASN A 172 -20.24 32.46 5.24
C ASN A 172 -20.07 31.48 4.05
N GLU A 173 -18.85 31.09 3.73
CA GLU A 173 -18.57 30.21 2.57
C GLU A 173 -17.37 29.33 2.83
N ALA A 174 -17.36 28.15 2.19
CA ALA A 174 -16.22 27.25 2.16
C ALA A 174 -16.04 26.72 0.75
N HIS A 175 -14.80 26.70 0.25
CA HIS A 175 -14.41 26.12 -1.03
C HIS A 175 -13.47 24.95 -0.77
N GLY A 176 -13.73 23.83 -1.41
CA GLY A 176 -12.91 22.63 -1.25
C GLY A 176 -13.41 21.49 -2.11
N CYS A 177 -12.73 20.38 -2.06
CA CYS A 177 -13.11 19.14 -2.74
C CYS A 177 -13.62 18.14 -1.69
N VAL A 178 -14.78 17.54 -1.96
CA VAL A 178 -15.28 16.41 -1.17
C VAL A 178 -14.60 15.13 -1.74
N THR A 179 -13.79 14.45 -0.93
CA THR A 179 -13.04 13.24 -1.30
C THR A 179 -13.59 11.99 -0.61
#